data_569041bcecc46d679595281a2eacd146
#
_entry.id   569041bcecc46d679595281a2eacd146
#
_cell.length_a   1.000
_cell.length_b   1.000
_cell.length_c   1.000
_cell.angle_alpha   90.00
_cell.angle_beta   90.00
_cell.angle_gamma   90.00
#
_symmetry.space_group_name_H-M   'P 1'
#
loop_
_entity.id
_entity.type
_entity.pdbx_description
1 polymer ?
#
loop_
_entity_poly.entity_id
_entity_poly.type
_entity_poly.pdbx_seq_one_letter_code
_entity_poly.pdbx_strand_id
1 'polypeptide(L)'
;MNQYLLLPDQLWDGEADSTQLGLALLIDGERGLISAILPVGEAPPDLPRIDLPGLIDAHVHYSAVMGPAFLAAGVTTIRDVGNDLAWILDQRARHAVEPTLGPRLVCCGILHDGPNAYWQAMGRPHADAESLRRSIRAHVAAGVDQIKLYSNLDLSLLRTGVDEAHRQGKFVLAHLGSIRGEDAAQSGLNEIEHLDQCGVAWRAATPAEDDEFIFLLRKHNVVIDPTLVVWDRLGRILDRAFHHDERCRWAHPVHLDIWNCYLSRREPPHRRLRFQGAMPHLKRFLWRAQLQGVTMALGTDTPSPHLIPGFSVHDELAMYVDAGLRPVDALRSATVVNAQVLGLSDQVGQIAPGFAADLVAVQGNPLACIDDISNVVCTVRSGHLFRADELLPRLQATFGQTPDDAITRDLLGYVNRQPATA
;
A
#
# COMPACT_ATOMS: atom_id res chain seq x y z
N MET A 1 -5.51 -5.03 34.26
CA MET A 1 -6.37 -4.74 33.09
C MET A 1 -6.00 -3.35 32.59
N ASN A 2 -5.38 -3.25 31.44
CA ASN A 2 -4.94 -1.98 30.89
C ASN A 2 -6.00 -1.46 29.89
N GLN A 3 -7.21 -1.19 30.42
CA GLN A 3 -8.29 -0.59 29.65
C GLN A 3 -8.22 0.93 29.74
N TYR A 4 -8.49 1.59 28.62
CA TYR A 4 -8.56 3.06 28.55
C TYR A 4 -9.64 3.51 27.56
N LEU A 5 -10.04 4.78 27.68
CA LEU A 5 -11.01 5.40 26.79
C LEU A 5 -10.31 6.33 25.80
N LEU A 6 -10.68 6.22 24.54
CA LEU A 6 -10.47 7.27 23.56
C LEU A 6 -11.77 8.06 23.42
N LEU A 7 -11.66 9.39 23.43
CA LEU A 7 -12.78 10.32 23.35
C LEU A 7 -12.63 11.16 22.08
N PRO A 8 -13.03 10.65 20.92
CA PRO A 8 -13.02 11.42 19.69
C PRO A 8 -14.12 12.50 19.73
N ASP A 9 -13.84 13.66 19.13
CA ASP A 9 -14.88 14.66 18.89
C ASP A 9 -15.88 14.14 17.86
N GLN A 10 -15.38 13.43 16.87
CA GLN A 10 -16.14 12.73 15.84
C GLN A 10 -15.51 11.36 15.58
N LEU A 11 -16.34 10.39 15.20
CA LEU A 11 -15.93 9.04 14.85
C LEU A 11 -16.41 8.72 13.42
N TRP A 12 -15.52 8.22 12.58
CA TRP A 12 -15.90 7.56 11.34
C TRP A 12 -15.59 6.06 11.45
N ASP A 13 -16.62 5.23 11.25
CA ASP A 13 -16.52 3.79 11.49
C ASP A 13 -15.83 3.01 10.35
N GLY A 14 -15.59 3.65 9.21
CA GLY A 14 -15.01 3.04 8.00
C GLY A 14 -16.04 2.77 6.91
N GLU A 15 -17.33 2.70 7.22
CA GLU A 15 -18.40 2.36 6.27
C GLU A 15 -19.37 3.48 5.97
N ALA A 16 -19.77 4.26 6.99
CA ALA A 16 -20.76 5.31 6.84
C ALA A 16 -20.33 6.42 5.88
N ASP A 17 -21.29 7.16 5.31
CA ASP A 17 -21.01 8.36 4.49
C ASP A 17 -20.73 9.62 5.35
N SER A 18 -20.83 9.52 6.67
CA SER A 18 -20.65 10.63 7.61
C SER A 18 -20.08 10.16 8.93
N THR A 19 -19.54 11.12 9.71
CA THR A 19 -19.07 10.90 11.07
C THR A 19 -20.20 10.81 12.07
N GLN A 20 -19.94 10.20 13.20
CA GLN A 20 -20.80 10.10 14.40
C GLN A 20 -20.22 10.94 15.53
N LEU A 21 -21.10 11.50 16.37
CA LEU A 21 -20.75 12.36 17.51
C LEU A 21 -21.10 11.69 18.84
N GLY A 22 -20.46 12.13 19.92
CA GLY A 22 -20.80 11.73 21.30
C GLY A 22 -20.51 10.26 21.59
N LEU A 23 -19.50 9.69 20.96
CA LEU A 23 -19.05 8.32 21.16
C LEU A 23 -17.69 8.28 21.85
N ALA A 24 -17.47 7.24 22.66
CA ALA A 24 -16.19 6.87 23.22
C ALA A 24 -15.82 5.45 22.84
N LEU A 25 -14.54 5.19 22.61
CA LEU A 25 -14.02 3.86 22.35
C LEU A 25 -13.39 3.30 23.63
N LEU A 26 -13.89 2.18 24.12
CA LEU A 26 -13.25 1.43 25.20
C LEU A 26 -12.22 0.47 24.57
N ILE A 27 -10.95 0.70 24.86
CA ILE A 27 -9.85 -0.08 24.34
C ILE A 27 -9.35 -1.05 25.41
N ASP A 28 -9.20 -2.32 25.05
CA ASP A 28 -8.47 -3.32 25.81
C ASP A 28 -7.00 -3.34 25.33
N GLY A 29 -6.14 -2.64 26.06
CA GLY A 29 -4.73 -2.50 25.68
C GLY A 29 -3.92 -3.81 25.83
N GLU A 30 -4.38 -4.80 26.62
CA GLU A 30 -3.71 -6.11 26.73
C GLU A 30 -4.03 -6.99 25.52
N ARG A 31 -5.28 -6.97 25.06
CA ARG A 31 -5.74 -7.76 23.90
C ARG A 31 -5.56 -7.02 22.57
N GLY A 32 -5.35 -5.69 22.63
CA GLY A 32 -5.23 -4.84 21.45
C GLY A 32 -6.54 -4.69 20.67
N LEU A 33 -7.68 -4.73 21.36
CA LEU A 33 -9.01 -4.75 20.73
C LEU A 33 -9.87 -3.57 21.17
N ILE A 34 -10.83 -3.19 20.33
CA ILE A 34 -11.95 -2.33 20.70
C ILE A 34 -12.95 -3.19 21.47
N SER A 35 -13.10 -2.93 22.76
CA SER A 35 -14.03 -3.68 23.61
C SER A 35 -15.47 -3.23 23.47
N ALA A 36 -15.69 -1.91 23.33
CA ALA A 36 -17.02 -1.33 23.17
C ALA A 36 -16.96 0.06 22.53
N ILE A 37 -18.07 0.46 21.93
CA ILE A 37 -18.38 1.85 21.57
C ILE A 37 -19.50 2.30 22.49
N LEU A 38 -19.27 3.38 23.24
CA LEU A 38 -20.15 3.85 24.29
C LEU A 38 -20.63 5.27 23.96
N PRO A 39 -21.90 5.62 24.20
CA PRO A 39 -22.33 7.01 24.18
C PRO A 39 -21.64 7.76 25.31
N VAL A 40 -21.08 8.93 25.02
CA VAL A 40 -20.54 9.87 26.02
C VAL A 40 -21.32 11.17 25.89
N GLY A 41 -21.68 11.79 27.00
CA GLY A 41 -22.26 13.13 27.01
C GLY A 41 -21.33 14.12 26.29
N GLU A 42 -21.81 15.33 26.04
CA GLU A 42 -21.18 16.35 25.19
C GLU A 42 -19.65 16.34 25.21
N ALA A 43 -19.07 16.16 24.03
CA ALA A 43 -17.61 16.16 23.84
C ALA A 43 -17.03 17.56 24.19
N PRO A 44 -15.79 17.66 24.74
CA PRO A 44 -15.16 18.93 24.99
C PRO A 44 -14.94 19.72 23.69
N PRO A 45 -15.21 21.04 23.65
CA PRO A 45 -15.29 21.80 22.39
C PRO A 45 -13.94 22.24 21.80
N ASP A 46 -12.79 21.85 22.36
CA ASP A 46 -11.58 22.66 22.14
C ASP A 46 -10.69 22.29 20.95
N LEU A 47 -10.85 21.15 20.27
CA LEU A 47 -10.15 20.88 19.02
C LEU A 47 -10.91 19.80 18.23
N PRO A 48 -11.43 20.10 17.03
CA PRO A 48 -12.06 19.10 16.19
C PRO A 48 -11.06 18.01 15.82
N ARG A 49 -11.29 16.80 16.28
CA ARG A 49 -10.51 15.61 16.00
C ARG A 49 -11.44 14.50 15.53
N ILE A 50 -11.05 13.82 14.47
CA ILE A 50 -11.76 12.66 13.97
C ILE A 50 -10.89 11.44 14.22
N ASP A 51 -11.45 10.41 14.85
CA ASP A 51 -10.85 9.10 14.90
C ASP A 51 -11.43 8.25 13.75
N LEU A 52 -10.52 7.61 13.00
CA LEU A 52 -10.81 6.77 11.85
C LEU A 52 -10.18 5.39 12.07
N PRO A 53 -10.61 4.35 11.34
CA PRO A 53 -9.82 3.14 11.25
C PRO A 53 -8.39 3.46 10.81
N GLY A 54 -7.41 2.75 11.34
CA GLY A 54 -6.03 2.88 10.89
C GLY A 54 -5.91 2.60 9.40
N LEU A 55 -5.11 3.41 8.70
CA LEU A 55 -4.92 3.29 7.26
C LEU A 55 -4.19 1.99 6.90
N ILE A 56 -4.47 1.48 5.72
CA ILE A 56 -3.89 0.26 5.17
C ILE A 56 -3.24 0.58 3.83
N ASP A 57 -1.93 0.29 3.69
CA ASP A 57 -1.20 0.37 2.41
C ASP A 57 -1.08 -1.04 1.81
N ALA A 58 -1.79 -1.30 0.72
CA ALA A 58 -1.86 -2.63 0.13
C ALA A 58 -0.66 -2.98 -0.77
N HIS A 59 0.28 -2.06 -0.98
CA HIS A 59 1.43 -2.28 -1.86
C HIS A 59 2.69 -1.61 -1.35
N VAL A 60 3.53 -2.36 -0.65
CA VAL A 60 4.85 -1.90 -0.23
C VAL A 60 5.91 -2.99 -0.43
N HIS A 61 7.17 -2.58 -0.51
CA HIS A 61 8.33 -3.44 -0.33
C HIS A 61 8.99 -3.08 1.00
N TYR A 62 8.68 -3.84 2.03
CA TYR A 62 8.98 -3.46 3.40
C TYR A 62 10.48 -3.55 3.73
N SER A 63 10.98 -2.55 4.44
CA SER A 63 12.26 -2.59 5.16
C SER A 63 12.00 -2.29 6.63
N ALA A 64 12.73 -2.97 7.53
CA ALA A 64 12.53 -2.84 8.98
C ALA A 64 12.69 -1.41 9.52
N VAL A 65 13.42 -0.57 8.80
CA VAL A 65 13.63 0.85 9.15
C VAL A 65 12.43 1.74 8.83
N MET A 66 11.39 1.24 8.16
CA MET A 66 10.22 2.03 7.78
C MET A 66 9.11 2.01 8.84
N GLY A 67 9.12 1.04 9.76
CA GLY A 67 8.03 0.83 10.71
C GLY A 67 7.54 2.08 11.43
N PRO A 68 8.42 2.89 12.05
CA PRO A 68 8.02 4.12 12.73
C PRO A 68 7.36 5.17 11.82
N ALA A 69 7.79 5.27 10.55
CA ALA A 69 7.24 6.23 9.61
C ALA A 69 5.79 5.87 9.20
N PHE A 70 5.50 4.58 8.99
CA PHE A 70 4.13 4.12 8.75
C PHE A 70 3.20 4.50 9.90
N LEU A 71 3.60 4.20 11.15
CA LEU A 71 2.80 4.56 12.32
C LEU A 71 2.64 6.07 12.48
N ALA A 72 3.68 6.87 12.18
CA ALA A 72 3.60 8.33 12.24
C ALA A 72 2.60 8.92 11.24
N ALA A 73 2.37 8.21 10.12
CA ALA A 73 1.41 8.58 9.09
C ALA A 73 0.02 7.96 9.29
N GLY A 74 -0.25 7.28 10.40
CA GLY A 74 -1.55 6.64 10.64
C GLY A 74 -1.75 5.29 9.96
N VAL A 75 -0.71 4.73 9.33
CA VAL A 75 -0.78 3.43 8.64
C VAL A 75 -0.50 2.32 9.64
N THR A 76 -1.50 1.49 9.90
CA THR A 76 -1.45 0.42 10.92
C THR A 76 -1.31 -0.98 10.34
N THR A 77 -1.58 -1.14 9.05
CA THR A 77 -1.45 -2.41 8.31
C THR A 77 -0.83 -2.16 6.95
N ILE A 78 0.06 -3.05 6.52
CA ILE A 78 0.66 -3.01 5.17
C ILE A 78 0.71 -4.41 4.56
N ARG A 79 0.68 -4.48 3.22
CA ARG A 79 1.00 -5.70 2.48
C ARG A 79 2.37 -5.55 1.84
N ASP A 80 3.33 -6.38 2.28
CA ASP A 80 4.59 -6.57 1.56
C ASP A 80 4.35 -7.46 0.35
N VAL A 81 4.59 -6.91 -0.83
CA VAL A 81 4.32 -7.60 -2.10
C VAL A 81 5.56 -8.25 -2.71
N GLY A 82 6.73 -8.13 -2.09
CA GLY A 82 7.95 -8.77 -2.57
C GLY A 82 9.14 -8.55 -1.67
N ASN A 83 9.66 -9.65 -1.09
CA ASN A 83 10.83 -9.63 -0.21
C ASN A 83 11.45 -11.04 -0.11
N ASP A 84 12.58 -11.18 0.62
CA ASP A 84 13.06 -12.50 1.03
C ASP A 84 12.02 -13.22 1.89
N LEU A 85 11.69 -14.46 1.52
CA LEU A 85 10.62 -15.20 2.15
C LEU A 85 10.83 -15.40 3.67
N ALA A 86 12.00 -15.86 4.06
CA ALA A 86 12.27 -16.17 5.46
C ALA A 86 12.32 -14.88 6.30
N TRP A 87 12.95 -13.84 5.76
CA TRP A 87 13.09 -12.55 6.42
C TRP A 87 11.72 -11.87 6.64
N ILE A 88 10.86 -11.81 5.64
CA ILE A 88 9.57 -11.11 5.78
C ILE A 88 8.60 -11.85 6.71
N LEU A 89 8.65 -13.20 6.72
CA LEU A 89 7.85 -13.99 7.65
C LEU A 89 8.34 -13.81 9.10
N ASP A 90 9.65 -13.67 9.33
CA ASP A 90 10.22 -13.29 10.63
C ASP A 90 9.76 -11.89 11.05
N GLN A 91 9.83 -10.90 10.15
CA GLN A 91 9.32 -9.54 10.45
C GLN A 91 7.83 -9.57 10.83
N ARG A 92 7.00 -10.32 10.11
CA ARG A 92 5.58 -10.47 10.44
C ARG A 92 5.38 -11.05 11.84
N ALA A 93 6.12 -12.09 12.18
CA ALA A 93 6.05 -12.71 13.51
C ALA A 93 6.48 -11.73 14.62
N ARG A 94 7.55 -10.98 14.39
CA ARG A 94 8.03 -9.95 15.33
C ARG A 94 7.00 -8.84 15.53
N HIS A 95 6.40 -8.29 14.47
CA HIS A 95 5.39 -7.24 14.55
C HIS A 95 4.08 -7.71 15.21
N ALA A 96 3.79 -9.01 15.14
CA ALA A 96 2.64 -9.58 15.83
C ALA A 96 2.85 -9.63 17.36
N VAL A 97 4.09 -9.88 17.80
CA VAL A 97 4.46 -9.93 19.23
C VAL A 97 4.76 -8.55 19.79
N GLU A 98 5.38 -7.68 18.98
CA GLU A 98 5.78 -6.34 19.37
C GLU A 98 5.21 -5.28 18.42
N PRO A 99 3.96 -4.82 18.63
CA PRO A 99 3.30 -3.83 17.77
C PRO A 99 4.03 -2.49 17.67
N THR A 100 4.96 -2.23 18.58
CA THR A 100 5.78 -1.00 18.62
C THR A 100 6.82 -0.93 17.49
N LEU A 101 7.10 -2.04 16.82
CA LEU A 101 8.06 -2.08 15.70
C LEU A 101 7.49 -1.42 14.43
N GLY A 102 6.15 -1.46 14.23
CA GLY A 102 5.52 -0.91 13.05
C GLY A 102 4.12 -1.47 12.79
N PRO A 103 3.62 -1.33 11.55
CA PRO A 103 2.29 -1.80 11.16
C PRO A 103 2.18 -3.33 11.18
N ARG A 104 0.95 -3.85 11.13
CA ARG A 104 0.65 -5.26 10.83
C ARG A 104 1.17 -5.60 9.44
N LEU A 105 1.78 -6.77 9.27
CA LEU A 105 2.31 -7.24 7.99
C LEU A 105 1.44 -8.36 7.42
N VAL A 106 1.02 -8.17 6.17
CA VAL A 106 0.52 -9.22 5.26
C VAL A 106 1.63 -9.48 4.25
N CYS A 107 1.99 -10.73 3.98
CA CYS A 107 3.21 -11.09 3.26
C CYS A 107 2.92 -11.95 2.03
N CYS A 108 3.48 -11.54 0.86
CA CYS A 108 3.49 -12.35 -0.35
C CYS A 108 4.77 -13.22 -0.48
N GLY A 109 5.83 -12.89 0.25
CA GLY A 109 7.15 -13.51 0.08
C GLY A 109 7.87 -12.97 -1.15
N ILE A 110 8.49 -13.84 -1.95
CA ILE A 110 9.22 -13.40 -3.15
C ILE A 110 8.29 -13.07 -4.32
N LEU A 111 8.82 -12.31 -5.28
CA LEU A 111 8.21 -12.09 -6.59
C LEU A 111 8.42 -13.33 -7.47
N HIS A 112 7.35 -14.02 -7.85
CA HIS A 112 7.41 -15.12 -8.82
C HIS A 112 7.49 -14.55 -10.23
N ASP A 113 8.68 -14.52 -10.82
CA ASP A 113 8.96 -13.89 -12.11
C ASP A 113 9.22 -14.92 -13.23
N GLY A 114 9.26 -14.45 -14.47
CA GLY A 114 9.60 -15.25 -15.64
C GLY A 114 11.09 -15.69 -15.65
N PRO A 115 11.57 -16.29 -16.75
CA PRO A 115 12.92 -16.88 -16.82
C PRO A 115 14.05 -15.93 -16.45
N ASN A 116 13.85 -14.64 -16.62
CA ASN A 116 14.82 -13.59 -16.32
C ASN A 116 14.21 -12.66 -15.26
N ALA A 117 14.37 -13.01 -13.98
CA ALA A 117 13.85 -12.18 -12.91
C ALA A 117 14.40 -10.75 -12.97
N TYR A 118 13.51 -9.77 -12.89
CA TYR A 118 13.88 -8.35 -12.93
C TYR A 118 14.68 -7.95 -11.67
N TRP A 119 14.19 -8.34 -10.51
CA TRP A 119 14.84 -8.14 -9.22
C TRP A 119 15.63 -9.38 -8.80
N GLN A 120 16.83 -9.20 -8.24
CA GLN A 120 17.73 -10.31 -7.94
C GLN A 120 17.56 -10.86 -6.52
N ALA A 121 17.25 -9.99 -5.55
CA ALA A 121 17.06 -10.37 -4.16
C ALA A 121 15.58 -10.66 -3.83
N MET A 122 14.65 -9.88 -4.39
CA MET A 122 13.21 -10.08 -4.19
C MET A 122 12.60 -11.09 -5.16
N GLY A 123 13.19 -11.26 -6.35
CA GLY A 123 12.62 -12.05 -7.45
C GLY A 123 13.17 -13.47 -7.51
N ARG A 124 12.35 -14.40 -7.98
CA ARG A 124 12.77 -15.76 -8.34
C ARG A 124 12.37 -16.08 -9.78
N PRO A 125 13.34 -16.44 -10.65
CA PRO A 125 13.03 -16.82 -12.01
C PRO A 125 12.39 -18.21 -12.09
N HIS A 126 11.41 -18.34 -13.01
CA HIS A 126 10.76 -19.61 -13.35
C HIS A 126 10.81 -19.83 -14.86
N ALA A 127 11.47 -20.89 -15.28
CA ALA A 127 11.62 -21.24 -16.70
C ALA A 127 10.40 -21.98 -17.24
N ASP A 128 9.61 -22.64 -16.39
CA ASP A 128 8.51 -23.49 -16.77
C ASP A 128 7.41 -23.55 -15.69
N ALA A 129 6.26 -24.10 -16.11
CA ALA A 129 5.06 -24.22 -15.28
C ALA A 129 5.30 -25.05 -14.00
N GLU A 130 6.13 -26.10 -14.05
CA GLU A 130 6.34 -26.97 -12.91
C GLU A 130 7.23 -26.32 -11.84
N SER A 131 8.26 -25.57 -12.27
CA SER A 131 9.10 -24.78 -11.35
C SER A 131 8.28 -23.72 -10.63
N LEU A 132 7.36 -23.03 -11.33
CA LEU A 132 6.47 -22.05 -10.77
C LEU A 132 5.50 -22.67 -9.75
N ARG A 133 4.84 -23.79 -10.10
CA ARG A 133 3.94 -24.51 -9.18
C ARG A 133 4.66 -24.97 -7.91
N ARG A 134 5.85 -25.57 -8.04
CA ARG A 134 6.63 -25.99 -6.86
C ARG A 134 6.96 -24.81 -5.96
N SER A 135 7.34 -23.67 -6.55
CA SER A 135 7.66 -22.46 -5.79
C SER A 135 6.45 -21.94 -5.04
N ILE A 136 5.29 -21.82 -5.69
CA ILE A 136 4.05 -21.35 -5.04
C ILE A 136 3.66 -22.29 -3.88
N ARG A 137 3.69 -23.61 -4.08
CA ARG A 137 3.41 -24.59 -2.99
C ARG A 137 4.36 -24.42 -1.81
N ALA A 138 5.65 -24.21 -2.07
CA ALA A 138 6.64 -24.00 -1.02
C ALA A 138 6.37 -22.71 -0.24
N HIS A 139 5.95 -21.61 -0.91
CA HIS A 139 5.58 -20.36 -0.26
C HIS A 139 4.33 -20.51 0.60
N VAL A 140 3.30 -21.17 0.09
CA VAL A 140 2.09 -21.45 0.85
C VAL A 140 2.40 -22.32 2.08
N ALA A 141 3.23 -23.35 1.92
CA ALA A 141 3.66 -24.21 3.03
C ALA A 141 4.50 -23.46 4.08
N ALA A 142 5.26 -22.41 3.66
CA ALA A 142 5.98 -21.52 4.56
C ALA A 142 5.06 -20.54 5.30
N GLY A 143 3.82 -20.35 4.84
CA GLY A 143 2.80 -19.56 5.53
C GLY A 143 2.63 -18.15 4.99
N VAL A 144 2.93 -17.88 3.71
CA VAL A 144 2.57 -16.59 3.09
C VAL A 144 1.05 -16.40 3.06
N ASP A 145 0.62 -15.13 3.08
CA ASP A 145 -0.79 -14.78 3.08
C ASP A 145 -1.38 -14.80 1.66
N GLN A 146 -0.64 -14.24 0.69
CA GLN A 146 -1.05 -14.09 -0.71
C GLN A 146 0.12 -14.44 -1.64
N ILE A 147 -0.12 -14.50 -2.96
CA ILE A 147 0.91 -14.83 -3.97
C ILE A 147 1.07 -13.65 -4.93
N LYS A 148 2.33 -13.20 -5.12
CA LYS A 148 2.69 -12.15 -6.09
C LYS A 148 3.35 -12.77 -7.33
N LEU A 149 2.75 -12.55 -8.49
CA LEU A 149 3.30 -12.82 -9.81
C LEU A 149 3.93 -11.55 -10.37
N TYR A 150 4.99 -11.69 -11.19
CA TYR A 150 5.77 -10.51 -11.61
C TYR A 150 6.02 -10.44 -13.12
N SER A 151 6.67 -9.37 -13.56
CA SER A 151 6.57 -8.74 -14.86
C SER A 151 7.08 -9.54 -16.08
N ASN A 152 7.97 -10.52 -15.91
CA ASN A 152 8.55 -11.28 -17.04
C ASN A 152 7.87 -12.64 -17.28
N LEU A 153 6.72 -12.88 -16.65
CA LEU A 153 5.87 -14.02 -16.99
C LEU A 153 5.20 -13.81 -18.35
N ASP A 154 5.08 -14.86 -19.13
CA ASP A 154 4.14 -14.88 -20.24
C ASP A 154 2.72 -15.24 -19.76
N LEU A 155 1.73 -15.14 -20.63
CA LEU A 155 0.34 -15.41 -20.30
C LEU A 155 0.10 -16.86 -19.84
N SER A 156 0.86 -17.83 -20.37
CA SER A 156 0.76 -19.24 -19.98
C SER A 156 1.26 -19.47 -18.55
N LEU A 157 2.38 -18.86 -18.21
CA LEU A 157 2.92 -18.92 -16.84
C LEU A 157 2.04 -18.13 -15.87
N LEU A 158 1.51 -16.96 -16.27
CA LEU A 158 0.54 -16.23 -15.45
C LEU A 158 -0.65 -17.12 -15.09
N ARG A 159 -1.30 -17.74 -16.08
CA ARG A 159 -2.43 -18.67 -15.85
C ARG A 159 -2.04 -19.85 -14.95
N THR A 160 -0.85 -20.39 -15.16
CA THR A 160 -0.32 -21.46 -14.30
C THR A 160 -0.18 -21.03 -12.84
N GLY A 161 0.34 -19.82 -12.61
CA GLY A 161 0.49 -19.24 -11.28
C GLY A 161 -0.85 -18.99 -10.61
N VAL A 162 -1.81 -18.41 -11.34
CA VAL A 162 -3.18 -18.15 -10.87
C VAL A 162 -3.86 -19.47 -10.49
N ASP A 163 -3.85 -20.46 -11.37
CA ASP A 163 -4.44 -21.78 -11.12
C ASP A 163 -3.84 -22.46 -9.89
N GLU A 164 -2.52 -22.39 -9.71
CA GLU A 164 -1.87 -23.01 -8.56
C GLU A 164 -2.17 -22.27 -7.25
N ALA A 165 -2.13 -20.91 -7.27
CA ALA A 165 -2.49 -20.12 -6.11
C ALA A 165 -3.93 -20.40 -5.64
N HIS A 166 -4.88 -20.45 -6.58
CA HIS A 166 -6.28 -20.77 -6.28
C HIS A 166 -6.47 -22.21 -5.74
N ARG A 167 -5.73 -23.21 -6.29
CA ARG A 167 -5.76 -24.57 -5.73
C ARG A 167 -5.26 -24.62 -4.29
N GLN A 168 -4.39 -23.70 -3.91
CA GLN A 168 -3.88 -23.55 -2.55
C GLN A 168 -4.75 -22.61 -1.69
N GLY A 169 -5.89 -22.11 -2.20
CA GLY A 169 -6.78 -21.17 -1.51
C GLY A 169 -6.20 -19.80 -1.28
N LYS A 170 -5.27 -19.33 -2.15
CA LYS A 170 -4.60 -18.05 -2.02
C LYS A 170 -5.10 -17.03 -3.02
N PHE A 171 -5.26 -15.79 -2.54
CA PHE A 171 -5.43 -14.60 -3.35
C PHE A 171 -4.14 -14.35 -4.14
N VAL A 172 -4.26 -14.00 -5.41
CA VAL A 172 -3.13 -13.81 -6.31
C VAL A 172 -3.20 -12.45 -7.00
N LEU A 173 -2.07 -11.74 -6.98
CA LEU A 173 -1.90 -10.39 -7.52
C LEU A 173 -0.70 -10.39 -8.48
N ALA A 174 -0.72 -9.47 -9.46
CA ALA A 174 0.34 -9.43 -10.46
C ALA A 174 0.72 -8.02 -10.91
N HIS A 175 2.04 -7.85 -11.11
CA HIS A 175 2.63 -6.81 -11.95
C HIS A 175 2.74 -7.37 -13.37
N LEU A 176 1.96 -6.88 -14.33
CA LEU A 176 1.69 -7.59 -15.58
C LEU A 176 2.84 -7.58 -16.60
N GLY A 177 3.72 -6.57 -16.55
CA GLY A 177 4.77 -6.41 -17.56
C GLY A 177 4.22 -6.26 -18.99
N SER A 178 4.42 -7.26 -19.84
CA SER A 178 3.95 -7.25 -21.23
C SER A 178 2.56 -7.86 -21.44
N ILE A 179 1.97 -8.47 -20.41
CA ILE A 179 0.63 -9.09 -20.49
C ILE A 179 -0.42 -7.98 -20.51
N ARG A 180 -1.41 -8.10 -21.37
CA ARG A 180 -2.50 -7.14 -21.45
C ARG A 180 -3.43 -7.28 -20.25
N GLY A 181 -3.96 -6.16 -19.75
CA GLY A 181 -4.90 -6.15 -18.65
C GLY A 181 -6.14 -7.02 -18.89
N GLU A 182 -6.66 -7.01 -20.13
CA GLU A 182 -7.83 -7.81 -20.53
C GLU A 182 -7.54 -9.33 -20.47
N ASP A 183 -6.34 -9.75 -20.88
CA ASP A 183 -5.92 -11.14 -20.83
C ASP A 183 -5.70 -11.60 -19.39
N ALA A 184 -5.13 -10.71 -18.56
CA ALA A 184 -4.95 -10.95 -17.13
C ALA A 184 -6.28 -11.06 -16.39
N ALA A 185 -7.23 -10.17 -16.66
CA ALA A 185 -8.57 -10.22 -16.06
C ALA A 185 -9.30 -11.54 -16.40
N GLN A 186 -9.16 -12.03 -17.63
CA GLN A 186 -9.76 -13.29 -18.09
C GLN A 186 -9.02 -14.54 -17.59
N SER A 187 -7.85 -14.36 -16.96
CA SER A 187 -7.04 -15.47 -16.42
C SER A 187 -7.43 -15.89 -15.01
N GLY A 188 -8.43 -15.23 -14.40
CA GLY A 188 -8.85 -15.46 -13.01
C GLY A 188 -7.97 -14.74 -11.97
N LEU A 189 -7.08 -13.84 -12.39
CA LEU A 189 -6.29 -13.03 -11.48
C LEU A 189 -7.20 -12.23 -10.54
N ASN A 190 -6.86 -12.17 -9.26
CA ASN A 190 -7.67 -11.45 -8.27
C ASN A 190 -7.39 -9.94 -8.28
N GLU A 191 -6.13 -9.54 -8.50
CA GLU A 191 -5.74 -8.13 -8.44
C GLU A 191 -4.64 -7.81 -9.46
N ILE A 192 -4.80 -6.67 -10.13
CA ILE A 192 -3.80 -6.09 -11.02
C ILE A 192 -3.17 -4.90 -10.31
N GLU A 193 -1.86 -4.96 -10.20
CA GLU A 193 -1.02 -3.90 -9.65
C GLU A 193 -0.65 -2.90 -10.74
N HIS A 194 -0.62 -1.62 -10.36
CA HIS A 194 -0.17 -0.54 -11.23
C HIS A 194 -1.07 -0.32 -12.45
N LEU A 195 -1.88 0.71 -12.40
CA LEU A 195 -2.84 1.00 -13.46
C LEU A 195 -2.19 1.23 -14.84
N ASP A 196 -0.94 1.72 -14.88
CA ASP A 196 -0.19 1.86 -16.12
C ASP A 196 0.15 0.50 -16.78
N GLN A 197 0.35 -0.56 -15.98
CA GLN A 197 0.63 -1.92 -16.47
C GLN A 197 -0.59 -2.57 -17.12
N CYS A 198 -1.78 -2.06 -16.87
CA CYS A 198 -2.99 -2.50 -17.56
C CYS A 198 -3.03 -2.12 -19.05
N GLY A 199 -2.01 -1.42 -19.54
CA GLY A 199 -1.97 -0.87 -20.90
C GLY A 199 -2.80 0.40 -21.06
N VAL A 200 -3.49 0.87 -20.02
CA VAL A 200 -4.29 2.10 -20.04
C VAL A 200 -3.46 3.33 -20.37
N ALA A 201 -2.25 3.42 -19.80
CA ALA A 201 -1.36 4.56 -19.99
C ALA A 201 -0.71 4.61 -21.38
N TRP A 202 -0.58 3.46 -22.04
CA TRP A 202 0.26 3.31 -23.23
C TRP A 202 -0.51 3.20 -24.52
N ARG A 203 -1.81 3.04 -24.42
CA ARG A 203 -2.71 3.12 -25.55
C ARG A 203 -3.23 4.57 -25.63
N ALA A 204 -3.34 5.07 -26.84
CA ALA A 204 -4.33 6.11 -27.10
C ALA A 204 -5.71 5.44 -27.01
N ALA A 205 -6.02 4.87 -25.83
CA ALA A 205 -7.24 4.13 -25.64
C ALA A 205 -8.43 5.07 -25.83
N THR A 206 -9.33 4.64 -26.68
CA THR A 206 -10.62 5.32 -26.85
C THR A 206 -11.46 5.07 -25.60
N PRO A 207 -12.44 5.93 -25.31
CA PRO A 207 -13.39 5.68 -24.22
C PRO A 207 -14.08 4.30 -24.32
N ALA A 208 -14.27 3.76 -25.51
CA ALA A 208 -14.89 2.45 -25.72
C ALA A 208 -13.96 1.29 -25.28
N GLU A 209 -12.65 1.40 -25.54
CA GLU A 209 -11.66 0.41 -25.08
C GLU A 209 -11.52 0.41 -23.57
N ASP A 210 -11.56 1.60 -22.94
CA ASP A 210 -11.61 1.70 -21.48
C ASP A 210 -12.87 1.01 -20.91
N ASP A 211 -14.05 1.21 -21.54
CA ASP A 211 -15.30 0.60 -21.10
C ASP A 211 -15.29 -0.93 -21.23
N GLU A 212 -14.68 -1.47 -22.30
CA GLU A 212 -14.53 -2.91 -22.47
C GLU A 212 -13.64 -3.48 -21.36
N PHE A 213 -12.51 -2.84 -21.06
CA PHE A 213 -11.61 -3.30 -20.00
C PHE A 213 -12.28 -3.19 -18.61
N ILE A 214 -12.96 -2.08 -18.30
CA ILE A 214 -13.74 -1.91 -17.06
C ILE A 214 -14.82 -2.99 -16.93
N PHE A 215 -15.51 -3.32 -18.04
CA PHE A 215 -16.48 -4.41 -18.04
C PHE A 215 -15.85 -5.75 -17.69
N LEU A 216 -14.66 -6.07 -18.23
CA LEU A 216 -13.93 -7.31 -17.91
C LEU A 216 -13.47 -7.34 -16.44
N LEU A 217 -12.96 -6.24 -15.91
CA LEU A 217 -12.58 -6.14 -14.49
C LEU A 217 -13.77 -6.48 -13.58
N ARG A 218 -14.92 -5.86 -13.84
CA ARG A 218 -16.15 -6.14 -13.08
C ARG A 218 -16.65 -7.57 -13.25
N LYS A 219 -16.71 -8.04 -14.49
CA LYS A 219 -17.19 -9.40 -14.82
C LYS A 219 -16.41 -10.48 -14.10
N HIS A 220 -15.13 -10.27 -13.93
CA HIS A 220 -14.21 -11.23 -13.30
C HIS A 220 -13.87 -10.89 -11.85
N ASN A 221 -14.48 -9.82 -11.28
CA ASN A 221 -14.22 -9.32 -9.92
C ASN A 221 -12.73 -9.03 -9.66
N VAL A 222 -12.05 -8.46 -10.64
CA VAL A 222 -10.62 -8.10 -10.52
C VAL A 222 -10.49 -6.78 -9.81
N VAL A 223 -9.70 -6.75 -8.75
CA VAL A 223 -9.31 -5.54 -8.02
C VAL A 223 -8.22 -4.82 -8.80
N ILE A 224 -8.21 -3.50 -8.77
CA ILE A 224 -7.09 -2.66 -9.24
C ILE A 224 -6.44 -1.98 -8.04
N ASP A 225 -5.13 -2.10 -7.92
CA ASP A 225 -4.30 -1.23 -7.10
C ASP A 225 -3.55 -0.24 -8.01
N PRO A 226 -4.00 1.00 -8.14
CA PRO A 226 -3.51 1.95 -9.14
C PRO A 226 -2.09 2.42 -8.93
N THR A 227 -1.67 2.61 -7.68
CA THR A 227 -0.38 3.20 -7.30
C THR A 227 -0.04 4.47 -8.11
N LEU A 228 -0.99 5.41 -8.20
CA LEU A 228 -0.81 6.63 -9.03
C LEU A 228 0.39 7.45 -8.58
N VAL A 229 0.64 7.47 -7.27
CA VAL A 229 1.71 8.27 -6.67
C VAL A 229 3.09 7.88 -7.20
N VAL A 230 3.38 6.59 -7.44
CA VAL A 230 4.70 6.18 -7.99
C VAL A 230 4.91 6.75 -9.40
N TRP A 231 3.86 6.75 -10.23
CA TRP A 231 3.94 7.27 -11.61
C TRP A 231 4.03 8.80 -11.63
N ASP A 232 3.34 9.48 -10.72
CA ASP A 232 3.51 10.94 -10.53
C ASP A 232 4.96 11.26 -10.15
N ARG A 233 5.51 10.56 -9.15
CA ARG A 233 6.89 10.77 -8.70
C ARG A 233 7.92 10.50 -9.79
N LEU A 234 7.77 9.40 -10.54
CA LEU A 234 8.65 9.10 -11.68
C LEU A 234 8.50 10.11 -12.82
N GLY A 235 7.30 10.59 -13.09
CA GLY A 235 7.04 11.65 -14.07
C GLY A 235 7.66 12.98 -13.66
N ARG A 236 7.70 13.28 -12.38
CA ARG A 236 8.21 14.53 -11.78
C ARG A 236 9.54 14.37 -11.05
N ILE A 237 10.28 13.31 -11.33
CA ILE A 237 11.50 12.91 -10.57
C ILE A 237 12.57 14.03 -10.50
N LEU A 238 12.56 15.00 -11.41
CA LEU A 238 13.47 16.15 -11.39
C LEU A 238 12.88 17.37 -10.64
N ASP A 239 11.67 17.26 -10.09
CA ASP A 239 11.06 18.34 -9.33
C ASP A 239 11.78 18.53 -7.99
N ARG A 240 12.40 19.68 -7.83
CA ARG A 240 13.16 20.03 -6.61
C ARG A 240 12.29 20.07 -5.36
N ALA A 241 10.98 20.24 -5.49
CA ALA A 241 10.06 20.23 -4.36
C ALA A 241 10.14 18.91 -3.56
N PHE A 242 10.35 17.77 -4.24
CA PHE A 242 10.47 16.48 -3.55
C PHE A 242 11.73 16.36 -2.70
N HIS A 243 12.81 17.07 -3.04
CA HIS A 243 14.05 17.07 -2.24
C HIS A 243 13.96 17.97 -1.00
N HIS A 244 13.03 18.92 -1.02
CA HIS A 244 12.79 19.86 0.08
C HIS A 244 11.52 19.54 0.84
N ASP A 245 10.90 18.38 0.59
CA ASP A 245 9.77 17.89 1.35
C ASP A 245 10.22 17.59 2.79
N GLU A 246 9.65 18.30 3.74
CA GLU A 246 9.97 18.13 5.17
C GLU A 246 9.72 16.69 5.67
N ARG A 247 8.84 15.96 4.99
CA ARG A 247 8.55 14.56 5.28
C ARG A 247 9.72 13.64 4.97
N CYS A 248 10.74 14.07 4.18
CA CYS A 248 11.97 13.32 3.94
C CYS A 248 12.71 12.96 5.23
N ARG A 249 12.48 13.69 6.34
CA ARG A 249 12.99 13.32 7.68
C ARG A 249 12.50 11.95 8.17
N TRP A 250 11.43 11.41 7.57
CA TRP A 250 10.85 10.12 7.86
C TRP A 250 11.37 9.00 6.94
N ALA A 251 12.21 9.31 5.97
CA ALA A 251 12.90 8.35 5.12
C ALA A 251 14.29 8.05 5.68
N HIS A 252 14.67 6.77 5.65
CA HIS A 252 16.03 6.37 6.04
C HIS A 252 17.07 6.95 5.05
N PRO A 253 18.25 7.41 5.50
CA PRO A 253 19.28 8.00 4.62
C PRO A 253 19.65 7.14 3.42
N VAL A 254 19.68 5.81 3.56
CA VAL A 254 19.96 4.91 2.43
C VAL A 254 18.94 5.04 1.31
N HIS A 255 17.65 5.24 1.62
CA HIS A 255 16.62 5.45 0.61
C HIS A 255 16.75 6.82 -0.04
N LEU A 256 17.06 7.86 0.74
CA LEU A 256 17.34 9.20 0.21
C LEU A 256 18.54 9.18 -0.76
N ASP A 257 19.61 8.47 -0.41
CA ASP A 257 20.79 8.32 -1.28
C ASP A 257 20.43 7.57 -2.58
N ILE A 258 19.64 6.50 -2.48
CA ILE A 258 19.14 5.76 -3.64
C ILE A 258 18.30 6.69 -4.53
N TRP A 259 17.36 7.45 -3.98
CA TRP A 259 16.52 8.38 -4.73
C TRP A 259 17.35 9.49 -5.40
N ASN A 260 18.35 10.04 -4.72
CA ASN A 260 19.30 11.01 -5.28
C ASN A 260 20.10 10.42 -6.45
N CYS A 261 20.46 9.15 -6.39
CA CYS A 261 21.12 8.48 -7.50
C CYS A 261 20.22 8.32 -8.75
N TYR A 262 18.92 8.11 -8.57
CA TYR A 262 17.97 8.12 -9.70
C TYR A 262 17.93 9.46 -10.42
N LEU A 263 18.08 10.57 -9.66
CA LEU A 263 18.14 11.93 -10.23
C LEU A 263 19.38 12.19 -11.05
N SER A 264 20.56 11.78 -10.51
CA SER A 264 21.85 12.00 -11.18
C SER A 264 21.97 11.20 -12.47
N ARG A 265 21.22 10.12 -12.61
CA ARG A 265 21.29 9.16 -13.73
C ARG A 265 20.39 9.48 -14.91
N ARG A 266 19.78 10.68 -14.93
CA ARG A 266 18.94 11.12 -16.04
C ARG A 266 18.04 9.99 -16.54
N GLU A 267 16.95 9.73 -15.81
CA GLU A 267 15.82 9.00 -16.41
C GLU A 267 15.64 9.54 -17.83
N PRO A 268 15.62 8.67 -18.86
CA PRO A 268 15.53 9.15 -20.24
C PRO A 268 14.35 10.11 -20.35
N PRO A 269 14.52 11.30 -20.93
CA PRO A 269 13.43 12.31 -21.00
C PRO A 269 12.11 11.75 -21.53
N HIS A 270 12.19 10.80 -22.49
CA HIS A 270 11.00 10.15 -23.05
C HIS A 270 10.21 9.34 -22.02
N ARG A 271 10.86 8.67 -21.05
CA ARG A 271 10.17 7.89 -20.03
C ARG A 271 9.43 8.80 -19.06
N ARG A 272 10.08 9.87 -18.60
CA ARG A 272 9.46 10.89 -17.74
C ARG A 272 8.26 11.57 -18.42
N LEU A 273 8.45 12.02 -19.68
CA LEU A 273 7.37 12.65 -20.46
C LEU A 273 6.20 11.67 -20.69
N ARG A 274 6.49 10.41 -20.83
CA ARG A 274 5.52 9.34 -20.94
C ARG A 274 4.64 9.27 -19.69
N PHE A 275 5.21 9.22 -18.47
CA PHE A 275 4.43 9.19 -17.23
C PHE A 275 3.62 10.49 -17.03
N GLN A 276 4.21 11.64 -17.28
CA GLN A 276 3.49 12.92 -17.23
C GLN A 276 2.29 12.95 -18.18
N GLY A 277 2.48 12.49 -19.40
CA GLY A 277 1.41 12.43 -20.41
C GLY A 277 0.32 11.40 -20.11
N ALA A 278 0.66 10.32 -19.39
CA ALA A 278 -0.29 9.27 -19.01
C ALA A 278 -1.21 9.68 -17.85
N MET A 279 -0.75 10.50 -16.92
CA MET A 279 -1.45 10.81 -15.67
C MET A 279 -2.90 11.28 -15.86
N PRO A 280 -3.24 12.20 -16.77
CA PRO A 280 -4.64 12.59 -16.99
C PRO A 280 -5.53 11.43 -17.44
N HIS A 281 -4.99 10.49 -18.19
CA HIS A 281 -5.72 9.31 -18.62
C HIS A 281 -5.91 8.32 -17.49
N LEU A 282 -4.86 8.05 -16.68
CA LEU A 282 -4.94 7.18 -15.51
C LEU A 282 -6.00 7.66 -14.53
N LYS A 283 -6.01 8.97 -14.21
CA LYS A 283 -7.03 9.57 -13.35
C LYS A 283 -8.45 9.42 -13.92
N ARG A 284 -8.63 9.71 -15.20
CA ARG A 284 -9.94 9.53 -15.85
C ARG A 284 -10.41 8.08 -15.84
N PHE A 285 -9.51 7.12 -16.11
CA PHE A 285 -9.83 5.69 -16.06
C PHE A 285 -10.23 5.28 -14.63
N LEU A 286 -9.46 5.68 -13.62
CA LEU A 286 -9.74 5.40 -12.21
C LEU A 286 -11.16 5.86 -11.83
N TRP A 287 -11.48 7.12 -12.15
CA TRP A 287 -12.82 7.68 -11.89
C TRP A 287 -13.94 6.89 -12.58
N ARG A 288 -13.76 6.55 -13.87
CA ARG A 288 -14.75 5.79 -14.63
C ARG A 288 -14.93 4.36 -14.09
N ALA A 289 -13.84 3.71 -13.74
CA ALA A 289 -13.83 2.37 -13.18
C ALA A 289 -14.55 2.36 -11.82
N GLN A 290 -14.28 3.34 -10.94
CA GLN A 290 -14.97 3.52 -9.67
C GLN A 290 -16.50 3.72 -9.88
N LEU A 291 -16.90 4.61 -10.77
CA LEU A 291 -18.33 4.84 -11.08
C LEU A 291 -19.05 3.60 -11.58
N GLN A 292 -18.33 2.71 -12.27
CA GLN A 292 -18.88 1.45 -12.76
C GLN A 292 -18.75 0.30 -11.76
N GLY A 293 -18.24 0.55 -10.53
CA GLY A 293 -18.18 -0.42 -9.44
C GLY A 293 -17.02 -1.42 -9.54
N VAL A 294 -15.90 -1.05 -10.15
CA VAL A 294 -14.63 -1.79 -10.01
C VAL A 294 -14.08 -1.53 -8.61
N THR A 295 -13.65 -2.57 -7.93
CA THR A 295 -13.02 -2.45 -6.61
C THR A 295 -11.62 -1.85 -6.74
N MET A 296 -11.36 -0.73 -6.03
CA MET A 296 -10.08 -0.05 -5.99
C MET A 296 -9.42 -0.25 -4.65
N ALA A 297 -8.32 -0.99 -4.61
CA ALA A 297 -7.40 -1.00 -3.48
C ALA A 297 -6.60 0.30 -3.45
N LEU A 298 -5.85 0.53 -2.40
CA LEU A 298 -4.91 1.64 -2.28
C LEU A 298 -3.55 1.13 -1.83
N GLY A 299 -2.56 1.27 -2.67
CA GLY A 299 -1.15 0.98 -2.40
C GLY A 299 -0.23 2.07 -2.93
N THR A 300 1.00 2.13 -2.43
CA THR A 300 1.94 3.21 -2.77
C THR A 300 3.15 2.79 -3.58
N ASP A 301 3.54 1.52 -3.50
CA ASP A 301 4.82 1.00 -4.02
C ASP A 301 6.07 1.60 -3.34
N THR A 302 5.90 1.95 -2.04
CA THR A 302 7.02 2.43 -1.19
C THR A 302 8.06 1.31 -1.00
N PRO A 303 9.39 1.57 -1.11
CA PRO A 303 10.09 2.86 -1.13
C PRO A 303 10.62 3.25 -2.53
N SER A 304 9.82 3.14 -3.57
CA SER A 304 10.17 3.69 -4.88
C SER A 304 10.56 5.18 -4.80
N PRO A 305 11.23 5.77 -5.81
CA PRO A 305 11.80 7.11 -5.68
C PRO A 305 10.79 8.17 -5.19
N HIS A 306 11.17 8.88 -4.14
CA HIS A 306 10.37 9.94 -3.48
C HIS A 306 9.04 9.47 -2.87
N LEU A 307 8.90 8.18 -2.59
CA LEU A 307 7.78 7.63 -1.83
C LEU A 307 8.18 7.47 -0.36
N ILE A 308 7.68 8.36 0.47
CA ILE A 308 8.00 8.39 1.89
C ILE A 308 7.09 7.39 2.62
N PRO A 309 7.65 6.40 3.35
CA PRO A 309 6.88 5.36 4.01
C PRO A 309 5.72 5.92 4.84
N GLY A 310 4.53 5.40 4.62
CA GLY A 310 3.29 5.84 5.25
C GLY A 310 2.73 7.16 4.71
N PHE A 311 3.55 8.20 4.60
CA PHE A 311 3.08 9.52 4.13
C PHE A 311 2.65 9.53 2.67
N SER A 312 3.17 8.63 1.84
CA SER A 312 2.73 8.49 0.45
C SER A 312 1.31 7.93 0.32
N VAL A 313 0.75 7.32 1.38
CA VAL A 313 -0.68 6.96 1.44
C VAL A 313 -1.56 8.21 1.39
N HIS A 314 -1.15 9.28 2.08
CA HIS A 314 -1.88 10.56 2.03
C HIS A 314 -1.84 11.17 0.62
N ASP A 315 -0.69 11.08 -0.05
CA ASP A 315 -0.55 11.55 -1.43
C ASP A 315 -1.43 10.74 -2.40
N GLU A 316 -1.47 9.40 -2.25
CA GLU A 316 -2.33 8.53 -3.08
C GLU A 316 -3.82 8.82 -2.86
N LEU A 317 -4.25 9.02 -1.60
CA LEU A 317 -5.61 9.44 -1.26
C LEU A 317 -5.99 10.77 -1.91
N ALA A 318 -5.09 11.76 -1.86
CA ALA A 318 -5.29 13.05 -2.51
C ALA A 318 -5.41 12.91 -4.03
N MET A 319 -4.60 12.01 -4.65
CA MET A 319 -4.68 11.72 -6.08
C MET A 319 -5.99 11.02 -6.48
N TYR A 320 -6.57 10.18 -5.62
CA TYR A 320 -7.89 9.59 -5.86
C TYR A 320 -8.98 10.67 -5.89
N VAL A 321 -8.94 11.60 -4.94
CA VAL A 321 -9.91 12.71 -4.90
C VAL A 321 -9.69 13.67 -6.09
N ASP A 322 -8.44 13.96 -6.46
CA ASP A 322 -8.11 14.76 -7.65
C ASP A 322 -8.53 14.05 -8.96
N ALA A 323 -8.59 12.73 -8.97
CA ALA A 323 -9.18 11.96 -10.07
C ALA A 323 -10.71 12.04 -10.14
N GLY A 324 -11.38 12.52 -9.08
CA GLY A 324 -12.83 12.72 -9.03
C GLY A 324 -13.59 11.78 -8.07
N LEU A 325 -12.90 10.97 -7.26
CA LEU A 325 -13.53 10.19 -6.21
C LEU A 325 -13.98 11.10 -5.06
N ARG A 326 -15.08 10.71 -4.38
CA ARG A 326 -15.44 11.38 -3.13
C ARG A 326 -14.39 11.06 -2.05
N PRO A 327 -14.06 11.98 -1.13
CA PRO A 327 -13.11 11.71 -0.06
C PRO A 327 -13.44 10.44 0.73
N VAL A 328 -14.72 10.18 1.03
CA VAL A 328 -15.15 8.98 1.74
C VAL A 328 -14.84 7.69 0.96
N ASP A 329 -14.98 7.69 -0.36
CA ASP A 329 -14.69 6.52 -1.20
C ASP A 329 -13.17 6.27 -1.29
N ALA A 330 -12.36 7.33 -1.35
CA ALA A 330 -10.91 7.25 -1.25
C ALA A 330 -10.48 6.68 0.12
N LEU A 331 -11.05 7.15 1.22
CA LEU A 331 -10.76 6.62 2.56
C LEU A 331 -11.16 5.15 2.71
N ARG A 332 -12.29 4.73 2.12
CA ARG A 332 -12.69 3.32 2.09
C ARG A 332 -11.66 2.45 1.37
N SER A 333 -11.04 2.93 0.29
CA SER A 333 -9.97 2.19 -0.39
C SER A 333 -8.80 1.91 0.56
N ALA A 334 -8.42 2.85 1.41
CA ALA A 334 -7.35 2.73 2.38
C ALA A 334 -7.76 2.06 3.71
N THR A 335 -8.99 1.60 3.86
CA THR A 335 -9.52 0.99 5.10
C THR A 335 -10.28 -0.29 4.80
N VAL A 336 -11.61 -0.25 4.71
CA VAL A 336 -12.48 -1.45 4.57
C VAL A 336 -12.19 -2.23 3.29
N VAL A 337 -11.92 -1.56 2.17
CA VAL A 337 -11.63 -2.23 0.90
C VAL A 337 -10.29 -2.96 0.97
N ASN A 338 -9.25 -2.28 1.45
CA ASN A 338 -7.96 -2.92 1.64
C ASN A 338 -8.03 -4.06 2.67
N ALA A 339 -8.78 -3.91 3.76
CA ALA A 339 -8.99 -4.99 4.72
C ALA A 339 -9.61 -6.23 4.05
N GLN A 340 -10.60 -6.02 3.17
CA GLN A 340 -11.21 -7.11 2.38
C GLN A 340 -10.22 -7.76 1.42
N VAL A 341 -9.45 -6.96 0.68
CA VAL A 341 -8.43 -7.44 -0.27
C VAL A 341 -7.33 -8.23 0.43
N LEU A 342 -6.95 -7.81 1.63
CA LEU A 342 -5.95 -8.48 2.45
C LEU A 342 -6.48 -9.73 3.21
N GLY A 343 -7.80 -9.98 3.16
CA GLY A 343 -8.42 -11.08 3.90
C GLY A 343 -8.52 -10.83 5.41
N LEU A 344 -8.62 -9.58 5.83
CA LEU A 344 -8.64 -9.12 7.22
C LEU A 344 -9.93 -8.35 7.57
N SER A 345 -11.00 -8.49 6.79
CA SER A 345 -12.26 -7.73 6.94
C SER A 345 -13.00 -7.95 8.27
N ASP A 346 -12.65 -8.99 9.00
CA ASP A 346 -13.16 -9.31 10.34
C ASP A 346 -12.22 -8.85 11.48
N GLN A 347 -11.11 -8.17 11.16
CA GLN A 347 -10.07 -7.79 12.12
C GLN A 347 -9.73 -6.31 12.10
N VAL A 348 -9.64 -5.69 10.93
CA VAL A 348 -9.20 -4.30 10.73
C VAL A 348 -10.04 -3.58 9.67
N GLY A 349 -9.80 -2.30 9.47
CA GLY A 349 -10.45 -1.47 8.44
C GLY A 349 -11.77 -0.85 8.90
N GLN A 350 -12.29 -1.26 10.07
CA GLN A 350 -13.49 -0.71 10.69
C GLN A 350 -13.28 -0.43 12.17
N ILE A 351 -14.08 0.48 12.71
CA ILE A 351 -14.20 0.70 14.16
C ILE A 351 -15.46 -0.01 14.63
N ALA A 352 -15.28 -1.22 15.18
CA ALA A 352 -16.36 -2.03 15.71
C ALA A 352 -15.87 -2.85 16.92
N PRO A 353 -16.75 -3.20 17.88
CA PRO A 353 -16.40 -4.10 18.96
C PRO A 353 -15.86 -5.43 18.45
N GLY A 354 -14.73 -5.88 19.01
CA GLY A 354 -14.04 -7.11 18.62
C GLY A 354 -12.96 -6.91 17.53
N PHE A 355 -12.96 -5.78 16.82
CA PHE A 355 -11.89 -5.43 15.87
C PHE A 355 -10.62 -5.02 16.60
N ALA A 356 -9.49 -5.13 15.90
CA ALA A 356 -8.23 -4.60 16.41
C ALA A 356 -8.35 -3.11 16.72
N ALA A 357 -7.76 -2.69 17.81
CA ALA A 357 -7.63 -1.27 18.14
C ALA A 357 -6.48 -0.66 17.30
N ASP A 358 -6.71 -0.62 15.99
CA ASP A 358 -5.86 -0.05 14.95
C ASP A 358 -6.58 1.20 14.42
N LEU A 359 -6.16 2.40 14.89
CA LEU A 359 -6.86 3.66 14.68
C LEU A 359 -5.89 4.78 14.32
N VAL A 360 -6.40 5.80 13.63
CA VAL A 360 -5.70 7.07 13.44
C VAL A 360 -6.59 8.22 13.85
N ALA A 361 -6.06 9.13 14.66
CA ALA A 361 -6.70 10.38 15.01
C ALA A 361 -6.07 11.52 14.21
N VAL A 362 -6.90 12.32 13.53
CA VAL A 362 -6.46 13.46 12.73
C VAL A 362 -7.16 14.75 13.17
N GLN A 363 -6.50 15.87 12.97
CA GLN A 363 -7.11 17.18 13.14
C GLN A 363 -7.75 17.63 11.82
N GLY A 364 -9.02 18.01 11.86
CA GLY A 364 -9.80 18.38 10.69
C GLY A 364 -10.86 17.32 10.34
N ASN A 365 -11.33 17.30 9.10
CA ASN A 365 -12.32 16.35 8.62
C ASN A 365 -11.95 15.80 7.23
N PRO A 366 -11.23 14.67 7.12
CA PRO A 366 -10.81 14.10 5.85
C PRO A 366 -11.97 13.59 4.98
N LEU A 367 -13.18 13.42 5.53
CA LEU A 367 -14.38 13.13 4.73
C LEU A 367 -14.86 14.37 3.96
N ALA A 368 -14.54 15.57 4.43
CA ALA A 368 -14.86 16.82 3.75
C ALA A 368 -13.67 17.37 2.94
N CYS A 369 -12.46 17.25 3.48
CA CYS A 369 -11.22 17.70 2.87
C CYS A 369 -10.15 16.60 3.06
N ILE A 370 -9.84 15.87 2.00
CA ILE A 370 -8.95 14.70 2.09
C ILE A 370 -7.56 15.07 2.62
N ASP A 371 -7.08 16.29 2.39
CA ASP A 371 -5.77 16.75 2.84
C ASP A 371 -5.64 16.78 4.38
N ASP A 372 -6.77 16.86 5.10
CA ASP A 372 -6.79 16.79 6.56
C ASP A 372 -6.27 15.45 7.11
N ILE A 373 -6.25 14.38 6.27
CA ILE A 373 -5.66 13.10 6.66
C ILE A 373 -4.18 13.21 7.03
N SER A 374 -3.49 14.22 6.51
CA SER A 374 -2.08 14.48 6.83
C SER A 374 -1.85 15.05 8.23
N ASN A 375 -2.89 15.56 8.87
CA ASN A 375 -2.82 16.18 10.20
C ASN A 375 -2.93 15.12 11.32
N VAL A 376 -2.12 14.07 11.26
CA VAL A 376 -2.13 12.98 12.24
C VAL A 376 -1.74 13.50 13.63
N VAL A 377 -2.62 13.29 14.59
CA VAL A 377 -2.42 13.63 16.00
C VAL A 377 -1.79 12.46 16.76
N CYS A 378 -2.32 11.27 16.55
CA CYS A 378 -1.78 10.03 17.09
C CYS A 378 -2.29 8.82 16.29
N THR A 379 -1.59 7.72 16.43
CA THR A 379 -1.96 6.41 15.86
C THR A 379 -2.09 5.41 17.00
N VAL A 380 -3.08 4.56 16.93
CA VAL A 380 -3.20 3.39 17.82
C VAL A 380 -2.99 2.15 17.00
N ARG A 381 -2.09 1.27 17.45
CA ARG A 381 -1.79 -0.01 16.80
C ARG A 381 -1.83 -1.13 17.83
N SER A 382 -2.76 -2.07 17.66
CA SER A 382 -3.03 -3.14 18.64
C SER A 382 -3.17 -2.57 20.07
N GLY A 383 -3.92 -1.48 20.24
CA GLY A 383 -4.15 -0.83 21.53
C GLY A 383 -2.98 -0.02 22.09
N HIS A 384 -1.86 0.10 21.38
CA HIS A 384 -0.74 0.97 21.78
C HIS A 384 -0.84 2.30 21.05
N LEU A 385 -0.78 3.39 21.81
CA LEU A 385 -0.85 4.75 21.29
C LEU A 385 0.55 5.27 20.94
N PHE A 386 0.67 5.87 19.74
CA PHE A 386 1.91 6.43 19.20
C PHE A 386 1.72 7.88 18.79
N ARG A 387 2.78 8.69 19.02
CA ARG A 387 2.88 10.07 18.54
C ARG A 387 4.14 10.25 17.70
N ALA A 388 4.09 11.21 16.78
CA ALA A 388 5.21 11.48 15.86
C ALA A 388 6.51 11.86 16.60
N ASP A 389 6.42 12.59 17.70
CA ASP A 389 7.57 13.00 18.52
C ASP A 389 8.26 11.82 19.23
N GLU A 390 7.54 10.72 19.47
CA GLU A 390 8.09 9.47 20.02
C GLU A 390 8.68 8.57 18.91
N LEU A 391 8.08 8.59 17.72
CA LEU A 391 8.44 7.70 16.60
C LEU A 391 9.68 8.20 15.82
N LEU A 392 9.81 9.51 15.62
CA LEU A 392 10.92 10.08 14.86
C LEU A 392 12.31 9.75 15.48
N PRO A 393 12.53 9.89 16.79
CA PRO A 393 13.78 9.46 17.41
C PRO A 393 14.08 7.96 17.25
N ARG A 394 13.04 7.10 17.26
CA ARG A 394 13.21 5.65 17.02
C ARG A 394 13.71 5.38 15.62
N LEU A 395 13.12 6.05 14.61
CA LEU A 395 13.59 5.96 13.23
C LEU A 395 15.04 6.46 13.11
N GLN A 396 15.35 7.63 13.68
CA GLN A 396 16.69 8.22 13.60
C GLN A 396 17.77 7.36 14.26
N ALA A 397 17.42 6.56 15.26
CA ALA A 397 18.36 5.61 15.89
C ALA A 397 18.83 4.52 14.91
N THR A 398 18.13 4.29 13.78
CA THR A 398 18.52 3.33 12.75
C THR A 398 19.44 3.92 11.68
N PHE A 399 19.61 5.25 11.60
CA PHE A 399 20.29 5.94 10.50
C PHE A 399 21.77 5.57 10.33
N GLY A 400 22.42 5.07 11.36
CA GLY A 400 23.80 4.58 11.31
C GLY A 400 23.97 3.18 10.73
N GLN A 401 22.87 2.48 10.38
CA GLN A 401 22.91 1.10 9.90
C GLN A 401 22.38 1.02 8.47
N THR A 402 23.02 0.23 7.61
CA THR A 402 22.45 -0.09 6.30
C THR A 402 21.48 -1.26 6.48
N PRO A 403 20.21 -1.15 6.10
CA PRO A 403 19.28 -2.25 6.19
C PRO A 403 19.70 -3.43 5.33
N ASP A 404 19.65 -4.63 5.88
CA ASP A 404 19.95 -5.88 5.17
C ASP A 404 18.65 -6.61 4.80
N ASP A 405 17.85 -5.96 3.97
CA ASP A 405 16.63 -6.51 3.40
C ASP A 405 16.70 -6.58 1.86
N ALA A 406 15.81 -7.36 1.26
CA ALA A 406 15.87 -7.64 -0.17
C ALA A 406 15.64 -6.38 -1.01
N ILE A 407 14.71 -5.49 -0.61
CA ILE A 407 14.44 -4.25 -1.36
C ILE A 407 15.65 -3.32 -1.33
N THR A 408 16.28 -3.11 -0.18
CA THR A 408 17.48 -2.27 -0.09
C THR A 408 18.63 -2.83 -0.94
N ARG A 409 18.88 -4.15 -0.89
CA ARG A 409 19.89 -4.82 -1.73
C ARG A 409 19.59 -4.64 -3.23
N ASP A 410 18.36 -4.83 -3.67
CA ASP A 410 17.97 -4.71 -5.07
C ASP A 410 18.05 -3.26 -5.58
N LEU A 411 17.60 -2.28 -4.78
CA LEU A 411 17.69 -0.87 -5.13
C LEU A 411 19.15 -0.39 -5.23
N LEU A 412 20.00 -0.75 -4.26
CA LEU A 412 21.45 -0.47 -4.32
C LEU A 412 22.10 -1.18 -5.50
N GLY A 413 21.75 -2.43 -5.76
CA GLY A 413 22.22 -3.17 -6.93
C GLY A 413 21.79 -2.54 -8.25
N TYR A 414 20.55 -2.05 -8.35
CA TYR A 414 20.05 -1.32 -9.52
C TYR A 414 20.84 -0.03 -9.74
N VAL A 415 21.02 0.75 -8.68
CA VAL A 415 21.78 1.98 -8.70
C VAL A 415 23.24 1.74 -9.13
N ASN A 416 23.91 0.70 -8.66
CA ASN A 416 25.30 0.41 -8.96
C ASN A 416 25.56 -0.19 -10.36
N ARG A 417 24.56 -0.85 -10.96
CA ARG A 417 24.70 -1.45 -12.31
C ARG A 417 24.53 -0.46 -13.45
N GLN A 418 23.93 0.68 -13.21
CA GLN A 418 23.74 1.69 -14.23
C GLN A 418 25.04 2.52 -14.40
N PRO A 419 25.66 2.63 -15.59
CA PRO A 419 26.83 3.45 -15.76
C PRO A 419 26.52 4.90 -15.42
N ALA A 420 27.39 5.53 -14.62
CA ALA A 420 27.35 6.98 -14.45
C ALA A 420 27.50 7.60 -15.85
N THR A 421 26.46 8.24 -16.36
CA THR A 421 26.55 9.01 -17.61
C THR A 421 27.44 10.21 -17.33
N ALA A 422 28.60 10.24 -18.02
CA ALA A 422 29.52 11.37 -18.02
C ALA A 422 28.84 12.65 -18.52
#